data_daeeda330f59cc5e87144e30182279b9
#
_entry.id   daeeda330f59cc5e87144e30182279b9
#
_cell.length_a   1.000
_cell.length_b   1.000
_cell.length_c   1.000
_cell.angle_alpha   90.00
_cell.angle_beta   90.00
_cell.angle_gamma   90.00
#
_symmetry.space_group_name_H-M   'P 1'
#
loop_
_entity.id
_entity.type
_entity.pdbx_description
1 polymer ?
#
loop_
_entity_poly.entity_id
_entity_poly.type
_entity_poly.pdbx_seq_one_letter_code
_entity_poly.pdbx_strand_id
1 'polypeptide(L)'
;MLSYRHSFHAGNYADVLKHLIQVAVLNYLRRKDKPFIYMDTHAAAGMYSLVSDEAGKNSEYQGGIEALEALLSRTDSTLLVDYWNTVRACREEHGDNTYPGSPWLAQHLMRDQDRALMFELHPQDLGSLEQLTYRDRRILVRGEDSFTGLIAALPPKIRRGLVLIDPPYEVKTDYDRVVNLISAAHRRFATATYALWYPVVDRARIQRLEQRLVRAGIANIQLFELGICPDTDVHGMTASGMILVNPPYTLKPDLDSLLPGLTSRLAEANGFSGQGHWRSEILVGEQG
;
A
#
# COMPACT_ATOMS: atom_id res chain seq x y z
N MET A 1 0.03 19.75 -13.26
CA MET A 1 -0.85 18.86 -14.05
C MET A 1 -0.58 17.47 -13.49
N LEU A 2 -1.58 16.80 -12.90
CA LEU A 2 -1.43 15.44 -12.40
C LEU A 2 -1.38 14.53 -13.62
N SER A 3 -0.23 13.95 -13.93
CA SER A 3 0.00 13.09 -15.10
C SER A 3 0.04 11.61 -14.75
N TYR A 4 0.32 11.28 -13.50
CA TYR A 4 0.38 9.89 -13.03
C TYR A 4 -1.01 9.27 -13.02
N ARG A 5 -1.10 8.09 -13.63
CA ARG A 5 -2.31 7.25 -13.59
C ARG A 5 -1.89 5.83 -13.19
N HIS A 6 -2.42 5.38 -12.08
CA HIS A 6 -2.08 4.06 -11.52
C HIS A 6 -2.49 2.90 -12.43
N SER A 7 -3.47 3.09 -13.31
CA SER A 7 -3.94 2.08 -14.28
C SER A 7 -2.85 1.47 -15.18
N PHE A 8 -1.72 2.17 -15.40
CA PHE A 8 -0.57 1.62 -16.14
C PHE A 8 0.26 0.64 -15.34
N HIS A 9 0.18 0.67 -14.02
CA HIS A 9 1.04 -0.04 -13.09
C HIS A 9 0.28 -1.04 -12.20
N ALA A 10 -1.05 -1.07 -12.32
CA ALA A 10 -1.91 -1.87 -11.46
C ALA A 10 -1.51 -3.36 -11.46
N GLY A 11 -1.35 -3.91 -10.28
CA GLY A 11 -0.98 -5.31 -10.07
C GLY A 11 0.50 -5.63 -10.26
N ASN A 12 1.38 -4.64 -10.43
CA ASN A 12 2.82 -4.87 -10.50
C ASN A 12 3.40 -5.34 -9.15
N TYR A 13 4.70 -5.64 -9.11
CA TYR A 13 5.37 -6.12 -7.89
C TYR A 13 5.29 -5.14 -6.70
N ALA A 14 5.20 -3.83 -6.98
CA ALA A 14 5.07 -2.81 -5.95
C ALA A 14 3.68 -2.82 -5.31
N ASP A 15 2.64 -2.98 -6.12
CA ASP A 15 1.27 -3.19 -5.66
C ASP A 15 1.14 -4.47 -4.83
N VAL A 16 1.81 -5.54 -5.24
CA VAL A 16 1.81 -6.80 -4.49
C VAL A 16 2.27 -6.57 -3.06
N LEU A 17 3.41 -5.92 -2.83
CA LEU A 17 3.92 -5.63 -1.48
C LEU A 17 2.96 -4.73 -0.70
N LYS A 18 2.53 -3.63 -1.31
CA LYS A 18 1.63 -2.64 -0.69
C LYS A 18 0.31 -3.26 -0.26
N HIS A 19 -0.35 -3.95 -1.15
CA HIS A 19 -1.68 -4.50 -0.91
C HIS A 19 -1.63 -5.73 0.01
N LEU A 20 -0.59 -6.54 -0.06
CA LEU A 20 -0.36 -7.63 0.89
C LEU A 20 -0.25 -7.09 2.33
N ILE A 21 0.53 -6.03 2.55
CA ILE A 21 0.66 -5.39 3.85
C ILE A 21 -0.65 -4.72 4.27
N GLN A 22 -1.36 -4.06 3.36
CA GLN A 22 -2.68 -3.47 3.63
C GLN A 22 -3.67 -4.52 4.12
N VAL A 23 -3.80 -5.65 3.40
CA VAL A 23 -4.69 -6.76 3.78
C VAL A 23 -4.30 -7.34 5.13
N ALA A 24 -2.99 -7.53 5.39
CA ALA A 24 -2.49 -8.01 6.67
C ALA A 24 -2.90 -7.11 7.84
N VAL A 25 -2.72 -5.79 7.70
CA VAL A 25 -3.10 -4.82 8.74
C VAL A 25 -4.61 -4.78 8.94
N LEU A 26 -5.40 -4.78 7.87
CA LEU A 26 -6.86 -4.80 7.97
C LEU A 26 -7.37 -6.09 8.62
N ASN A 27 -6.83 -7.25 8.27
CA ASN A 27 -7.16 -8.52 8.90
C ASN A 27 -6.79 -8.52 10.38
N TYR A 28 -5.64 -7.96 10.77
CA TYR A 28 -5.28 -7.79 12.18
C TYR A 28 -6.28 -6.89 12.91
N LEU A 29 -6.71 -5.79 12.30
CA LEU A 29 -7.71 -4.90 12.88
C LEU A 29 -9.06 -5.60 13.05
N ARG A 30 -9.44 -6.52 12.18
CA ARG A 30 -10.70 -7.30 12.25
C ARG A 30 -10.72 -8.33 13.38
N ARG A 31 -9.56 -8.74 13.92
CA ARG A 31 -9.51 -9.73 15.03
C ARG A 31 -10.23 -9.26 16.29
N LYS A 32 -10.35 -7.95 16.50
CA LYS A 32 -11.12 -7.36 17.62
C LYS A 32 -12.49 -6.91 17.14
N ASP A 33 -13.52 -7.17 17.95
CA ASP A 33 -14.89 -6.68 17.67
C ASP A 33 -15.07 -5.20 18.06
N LYS A 34 -14.09 -4.38 17.72
CA LYS A 34 -14.14 -2.92 17.86
C LYS A 34 -14.02 -2.31 16.48
N PRO A 35 -14.78 -1.25 16.17
CA PRO A 35 -14.69 -0.61 14.87
C PRO A 35 -13.28 -0.08 14.62
N PHE A 36 -12.89 -0.02 13.35
CA PHE A 36 -11.72 0.69 12.87
C PHE A 36 -12.10 1.68 11.77
N ILE A 37 -11.20 2.62 11.51
CA ILE A 37 -11.28 3.51 10.35
C ILE A 37 -10.11 3.25 9.41
N TYR A 38 -10.40 3.10 8.12
CA TYR A 38 -9.42 3.11 7.06
C TYR A 38 -9.35 4.51 6.45
N MET A 39 -8.15 5.04 6.28
CA MET A 39 -7.93 6.32 5.59
C MET A 39 -6.94 6.12 4.46
N ASP A 40 -7.31 6.53 3.25
CA ASP A 40 -6.49 6.43 2.06
C ASP A 40 -6.21 7.83 1.51
N THR A 41 -4.95 8.21 1.45
CA THR A 41 -4.58 9.57 1.04
C THR A 41 -4.54 9.75 -0.48
N HIS A 42 -4.37 8.67 -1.24
CA HIS A 42 -4.27 8.69 -2.70
C HIS A 42 -4.96 7.45 -3.25
N ALA A 43 -6.29 7.47 -3.20
CA ALA A 43 -7.13 6.29 -3.41
C ALA A 43 -7.20 5.84 -4.88
N ALA A 44 -6.90 6.72 -5.82
CA ALA A 44 -7.00 6.49 -7.26
C ALA A 44 -8.38 5.95 -7.67
N ALA A 45 -8.48 5.18 -8.74
CA ALA A 45 -9.76 4.67 -9.25
C ALA A 45 -10.37 3.52 -8.43
N GLY A 46 -9.59 2.91 -7.55
CA GLY A 46 -10.02 1.85 -6.65
C GLY A 46 -10.14 0.45 -7.23
N MET A 47 -10.26 0.29 -8.55
CA MET A 47 -10.30 -0.99 -9.25
C MET A 47 -9.81 -0.81 -10.69
N TYR A 48 -9.15 -1.84 -11.24
CA TYR A 48 -8.47 -1.75 -12.55
C TYR A 48 -8.77 -2.97 -13.42
N SER A 49 -8.88 -2.73 -14.75
CA SER A 49 -8.91 -3.80 -15.74
C SER A 49 -7.50 -4.06 -16.25
N LEU A 50 -7.02 -5.30 -16.11
CA LEU A 50 -5.69 -5.73 -16.57
C LEU A 50 -5.59 -5.89 -18.10
N VAL A 51 -6.72 -5.85 -18.79
CA VAL A 51 -6.81 -5.92 -20.27
C VAL A 51 -7.16 -4.56 -20.89
N SER A 52 -7.12 -3.47 -20.11
CA SER A 52 -7.28 -2.13 -20.66
C SER A 52 -6.09 -1.74 -21.54
N ASP A 53 -6.32 -0.78 -22.45
CA ASP A 53 -5.23 -0.24 -23.29
C ASP A 53 -4.06 0.32 -22.46
N GLU A 54 -4.33 0.80 -21.26
CA GLU A 54 -3.36 1.34 -20.33
C GLU A 54 -2.52 0.22 -19.70
N ALA A 55 -3.16 -0.79 -19.12
CA ALA A 55 -2.47 -1.95 -18.53
C ALA A 55 -1.72 -2.77 -19.59
N GLY A 56 -2.28 -2.88 -20.83
CA GLY A 56 -1.68 -3.61 -21.94
C GLY A 56 -0.39 -3.00 -22.47
N LYS A 57 -0.15 -1.69 -22.28
CA LYS A 57 1.08 -1.03 -22.75
C LYS A 57 2.33 -1.54 -22.06
N ASN A 58 2.27 -1.80 -20.75
CA ASN A 58 3.43 -2.20 -19.95
C ASN A 58 3.35 -3.65 -19.48
N SER A 59 2.14 -4.22 -19.37
CA SER A 59 1.86 -5.59 -18.88
C SER A 59 2.57 -5.92 -17.54
N GLU A 60 2.77 -4.91 -16.68
CA GLU A 60 3.54 -5.05 -15.43
C GLU A 60 2.89 -6.04 -14.44
N TYR A 61 1.56 -6.25 -14.54
CA TYR A 61 0.82 -7.21 -13.72
C TYR A 61 1.30 -8.67 -13.91
N GLN A 62 1.88 -9.00 -15.06
CA GLN A 62 2.45 -10.34 -15.33
C GLN A 62 3.66 -10.62 -14.44
N GLY A 63 4.50 -9.59 -14.21
CA GLY A 63 5.62 -9.62 -13.27
C GLY A 63 5.24 -9.36 -11.83
N GLY A 64 3.96 -9.16 -11.54
CA GLY A 64 3.40 -8.88 -10.23
C GLY A 64 2.39 -9.93 -9.79
N ILE A 65 1.11 -9.57 -9.82
CA ILE A 65 0.03 -10.41 -9.28
C ILE A 65 -0.10 -11.78 -9.96
N GLU A 66 0.13 -11.88 -11.27
CA GLU A 66 0.08 -13.18 -11.97
C GLU A 66 1.26 -14.09 -11.58
N ALA A 67 2.42 -13.50 -11.28
CA ALA A 67 3.59 -14.27 -10.85
C ALA A 67 3.40 -14.97 -9.51
N LEU A 68 2.44 -14.53 -8.68
CA LEU A 68 2.18 -15.12 -7.35
C LEU A 68 1.54 -16.50 -7.42
N GLU A 69 0.81 -16.83 -8.48
CA GLU A 69 0.07 -18.10 -8.57
C GLU A 69 0.98 -19.31 -8.38
N ALA A 70 2.21 -19.23 -8.90
CA ALA A 70 3.20 -20.29 -8.73
C ALA A 70 3.71 -20.46 -7.28
N LEU A 71 3.61 -19.42 -6.45
CA LEU A 71 3.99 -19.48 -5.03
C LEU A 71 2.87 -20.07 -4.17
N LEU A 72 1.61 -19.89 -4.54
CA LEU A 72 0.46 -20.28 -3.71
C LEU A 72 0.41 -21.79 -3.47
N SER A 73 0.84 -22.59 -4.41
CA SER A 73 0.89 -24.06 -4.27
C SER A 73 2.02 -24.55 -3.36
N ARG A 74 2.93 -23.69 -2.94
CA ARG A 74 4.15 -24.00 -2.20
C ARG A 74 4.35 -23.18 -0.93
N THR A 75 3.36 -22.36 -0.55
CA THR A 75 3.48 -21.47 0.60
C THR A 75 2.59 -21.90 1.75
N ASP A 76 3.13 -21.80 2.96
CA ASP A 76 2.37 -21.90 4.21
C ASP A 76 2.04 -20.50 4.76
N SER A 77 2.36 -19.43 4.02
CA SER A 77 2.14 -18.05 4.45
C SER A 77 0.66 -17.69 4.41
N THR A 78 0.06 -17.53 5.56
CA THR A 78 -1.32 -17.04 5.69
C THR A 78 -1.48 -15.63 5.12
N LEU A 79 -0.45 -14.77 5.18
CA LEU A 79 -0.46 -13.43 4.59
C LEU A 79 -0.70 -13.50 3.07
N LEU A 80 0.07 -14.35 2.38
CA LEU A 80 -0.02 -14.47 0.93
C LEU A 80 -1.36 -15.08 0.52
N VAL A 81 -1.82 -16.10 1.25
CA VAL A 81 -3.12 -16.75 1.02
C VAL A 81 -4.28 -15.77 1.24
N ASP A 82 -4.27 -14.98 2.31
CA ASP A 82 -5.31 -13.98 2.60
C ASP A 82 -5.36 -12.89 1.52
N TYR A 83 -4.20 -12.40 1.11
CA TYR A 83 -4.12 -11.40 0.02
C TYR A 83 -4.66 -11.97 -1.29
N TRP A 84 -4.20 -13.18 -1.69
CA TRP A 84 -4.68 -13.82 -2.91
C TRP A 84 -6.18 -14.09 -2.88
N ASN A 85 -6.72 -14.59 -1.77
CA ASN A 85 -8.15 -14.82 -1.62
C ASN A 85 -8.95 -13.52 -1.78
N THR A 86 -8.41 -12.40 -1.30
CA THR A 86 -9.05 -11.08 -1.46
C THR A 86 -9.03 -10.64 -2.94
N VAL A 87 -7.91 -10.85 -3.65
CA VAL A 87 -7.83 -10.58 -5.10
C VAL A 87 -8.79 -11.48 -5.88
N ARG A 88 -8.86 -12.77 -5.52
CA ARG A 88 -9.77 -13.72 -6.15
C ARG A 88 -11.23 -13.34 -5.95
N ALA A 89 -11.62 -12.90 -4.76
CA ALA A 89 -12.97 -12.40 -4.51
C ALA A 89 -13.34 -11.21 -5.42
N CYS A 90 -12.39 -10.30 -5.67
CA CYS A 90 -12.57 -9.22 -6.64
C CYS A 90 -12.81 -9.76 -8.06
N ARG A 91 -12.04 -10.75 -8.48
CA ARG A 91 -12.17 -11.37 -9.81
C ARG A 91 -13.48 -12.12 -9.95
N GLU A 92 -13.92 -12.83 -8.92
CA GLU A 92 -15.21 -13.53 -8.89
C GLU A 92 -16.40 -12.56 -9.02
N GLU A 93 -16.29 -11.35 -8.44
CA GLU A 93 -17.36 -10.35 -8.48
C GLU A 93 -17.35 -9.49 -9.77
N HIS A 94 -16.16 -9.17 -10.30
CA HIS A 94 -15.98 -8.17 -11.37
C HIS A 94 -15.35 -8.72 -12.65
N GLY A 95 -14.99 -10.01 -12.69
CA GLY A 95 -14.35 -10.69 -13.84
C GLY A 95 -12.85 -10.93 -13.66
N ASP A 96 -12.37 -12.01 -14.30
CA ASP A 96 -11.00 -12.57 -14.12
C ASP A 96 -9.87 -11.57 -14.40
N ASN A 97 -10.12 -10.62 -15.27
CA ASN A 97 -9.14 -9.60 -15.68
C ASN A 97 -9.17 -8.34 -14.79
N THR A 98 -9.75 -8.44 -13.59
CA THR A 98 -9.84 -7.31 -12.66
C THR A 98 -8.78 -7.43 -11.57
N TYR A 99 -8.24 -6.27 -11.19
CA TYR A 99 -7.33 -6.15 -10.06
C TYR A 99 -7.85 -5.11 -9.06
N PRO A 100 -7.95 -5.44 -7.76
CA PRO A 100 -8.40 -4.51 -6.74
C PRO A 100 -7.33 -3.48 -6.40
N GLY A 101 -7.70 -2.20 -6.37
CA GLY A 101 -6.92 -1.16 -5.73
C GLY A 101 -7.15 -1.14 -4.21
N SER A 102 -6.39 -0.31 -3.51
CA SER A 102 -6.49 -0.15 -2.05
C SER A 102 -7.91 0.17 -1.55
N PRO A 103 -8.76 0.97 -2.27
CA PRO A 103 -10.15 1.21 -1.87
C PRO A 103 -11.01 -0.05 -1.90
N TRP A 104 -10.95 -0.84 -2.97
CA TRP A 104 -11.75 -2.05 -3.08
C TRP A 104 -11.34 -3.08 -2.01
N LEU A 105 -10.03 -3.25 -1.78
CA LEU A 105 -9.52 -4.14 -0.72
C LEU A 105 -10.06 -3.73 0.65
N ALA A 106 -10.04 -2.43 0.96
CA ALA A 106 -10.57 -1.92 2.22
C ALA A 106 -12.09 -2.11 2.31
N GLN A 107 -12.85 -1.77 1.26
CA GLN A 107 -14.30 -1.92 1.19
C GLN A 107 -14.73 -3.37 1.43
N HIS A 108 -14.05 -4.33 0.77
CA HIS A 108 -14.32 -5.76 0.90
C HIS A 108 -14.05 -6.29 2.31
N LEU A 109 -12.97 -5.81 2.95
CA LEU A 109 -12.57 -6.27 4.28
C LEU A 109 -13.28 -5.53 5.44
N MET A 110 -13.92 -4.40 5.21
CA MET A 110 -14.66 -3.66 6.24
C MET A 110 -15.96 -4.35 6.64
N ARG A 111 -16.25 -4.32 7.95
CA ARG A 111 -17.53 -4.75 8.54
C ARG A 111 -18.49 -3.56 8.63
N ASP A 112 -19.75 -3.80 8.94
CA ASP A 112 -20.79 -2.75 9.01
C ASP A 112 -20.46 -1.60 9.98
N GLN A 113 -19.73 -1.91 11.09
CA GLN A 113 -19.31 -0.91 12.06
C GLN A 113 -18.07 -0.12 11.65
N ASP A 114 -17.29 -0.59 10.67
CA ASP A 114 -16.06 0.07 10.23
C ASP A 114 -16.36 1.25 9.31
N ARG A 115 -15.41 2.17 9.16
CA ARG A 115 -15.56 3.37 8.31
C ARG A 115 -14.31 3.58 7.46
N ALA A 116 -14.49 4.24 6.31
CA ALA A 116 -13.39 4.70 5.50
C ALA A 116 -13.53 6.18 5.13
N LEU A 117 -12.37 6.83 4.98
CA LEU A 117 -12.20 8.16 4.40
C LEU A 117 -11.14 8.06 3.32
N MET A 118 -11.50 8.37 2.08
CA MET A 118 -10.65 8.23 0.92
C MET A 118 -10.50 9.58 0.22
N PHE A 119 -9.27 9.91 -0.16
CA PHE A 119 -8.95 11.14 -0.88
C PHE A 119 -8.47 10.81 -2.29
N GLU A 120 -9.00 11.52 -3.28
CA GLU A 120 -8.52 11.47 -4.65
C GLU A 120 -8.67 12.84 -5.28
N LEU A 121 -7.59 13.33 -5.90
CA LEU A 121 -7.57 14.66 -6.48
C LEU A 121 -7.76 14.65 -8.00
N HIS A 122 -7.39 13.55 -8.67
CA HIS A 122 -7.52 13.43 -10.13
C HIS A 122 -8.99 13.24 -10.51
N PRO A 123 -9.61 14.13 -11.33
CA PRO A 123 -11.06 14.14 -11.53
C PRO A 123 -11.61 12.83 -12.12
N GLN A 124 -10.87 12.17 -13.00
CA GLN A 124 -11.31 10.93 -13.64
C GLN A 124 -11.29 9.75 -12.64
N ASP A 125 -10.21 9.65 -11.86
CA ASP A 125 -10.07 8.58 -10.87
C ASP A 125 -11.05 8.80 -9.72
N LEU A 126 -11.28 10.05 -9.31
CA LEU A 126 -12.32 10.43 -8.35
C LEU A 126 -13.71 9.95 -8.82
N GLY A 127 -14.08 10.20 -10.09
CA GLY A 127 -15.35 9.73 -10.61
C GLY A 127 -15.50 8.21 -10.59
N SER A 128 -14.43 7.48 -10.90
CA SER A 128 -14.40 6.00 -10.80
C SER A 128 -14.53 5.52 -9.36
N LEU A 129 -13.81 6.15 -8.43
CA LEU A 129 -13.86 5.85 -7.00
C LEU A 129 -15.25 6.12 -6.41
N GLU A 130 -15.87 7.24 -6.75
CA GLU A 130 -17.24 7.58 -6.34
C GLU A 130 -18.25 6.56 -6.88
N GLN A 131 -18.07 6.09 -8.11
CA GLN A 131 -18.92 5.04 -8.69
C GLN A 131 -18.74 3.71 -7.96
N LEU A 132 -17.49 3.31 -7.68
CA LEU A 132 -17.18 2.08 -6.92
C LEU A 132 -17.83 2.08 -5.53
N THR A 133 -17.82 3.23 -4.87
CA THR A 133 -18.27 3.36 -3.46
C THR A 133 -19.69 3.89 -3.32
N TYR A 134 -20.41 4.13 -4.42
CA TYR A 134 -21.66 4.90 -4.53
C TYR A 134 -22.74 4.55 -3.49
N ARG A 135 -22.90 3.31 -3.10
CA ARG A 135 -23.96 2.88 -2.17
C ARG A 135 -23.44 2.47 -0.79
N ASP A 136 -22.13 2.58 -0.59
CA ASP A 136 -21.52 2.15 0.66
C ASP A 136 -21.48 3.29 1.69
N ARG A 137 -22.44 3.29 2.63
CA ARG A 137 -22.54 4.30 3.69
C ARG A 137 -21.38 4.27 4.69
N ARG A 138 -20.50 3.27 4.62
CA ARG A 138 -19.30 3.19 5.46
C ARG A 138 -18.18 4.07 4.93
N ILE A 139 -18.23 4.50 3.65
CA ILE A 139 -17.16 5.17 2.93
C ILE A 139 -17.53 6.63 2.65
N LEU A 140 -16.59 7.52 2.94
CA LEU A 140 -16.64 8.92 2.56
C LEU A 140 -15.47 9.20 1.59
N VAL A 141 -15.78 9.64 0.38
CA VAL A 141 -14.80 10.07 -0.62
C VAL A 141 -14.70 11.60 -0.61
N ARG A 142 -13.51 12.15 -0.75
CA ARG A 142 -13.23 13.58 -0.83
C ARG A 142 -12.32 13.91 -2.00
N GLY A 143 -12.79 14.78 -2.90
CA GLY A 143 -12.03 15.31 -4.04
C GLY A 143 -11.15 16.49 -3.65
N GLU A 144 -10.21 16.31 -2.72
CA GLU A 144 -9.34 17.37 -2.18
C GLU A 144 -7.91 16.88 -1.92
N ASP A 145 -6.95 17.82 -1.78
CA ASP A 145 -5.56 17.48 -1.42
C ASP A 145 -5.51 16.82 -0.04
N SER A 146 -5.13 15.55 -0.03
CA SER A 146 -5.02 14.73 1.17
C SER A 146 -4.01 15.23 2.19
N PHE A 147 -2.96 15.95 1.78
CA PHE A 147 -1.97 16.50 2.71
C PHE A 147 -2.58 17.52 3.69
N THR A 148 -3.63 18.19 3.27
CA THR A 148 -4.41 19.10 4.13
C THR A 148 -5.66 18.43 4.67
N GLY A 149 -6.38 17.69 3.84
CA GLY A 149 -7.64 17.04 4.15
C GLY A 149 -7.52 15.98 5.26
N LEU A 150 -6.45 15.17 5.25
CA LEU A 150 -6.21 14.19 6.32
C LEU A 150 -6.06 14.88 7.68
N ILE A 151 -5.25 15.94 7.76
CA ILE A 151 -5.00 16.63 9.01
C ILE A 151 -6.28 17.30 9.55
N ALA A 152 -7.13 17.82 8.66
CA ALA A 152 -8.43 18.39 9.03
C ALA A 152 -9.41 17.32 9.54
N ALA A 153 -9.31 16.08 9.05
CA ALA A 153 -10.16 14.98 9.47
C ALA A 153 -9.72 14.31 10.78
N LEU A 154 -8.53 14.64 11.30
CA LEU A 154 -7.97 14.06 12.51
C LEU A 154 -8.20 14.96 13.76
N PRO A 155 -8.47 14.35 14.93
CA PRO A 155 -8.62 12.92 15.18
C PRO A 155 -10.03 12.41 14.84
N PRO A 156 -10.17 11.19 14.30
CA PRO A 156 -11.48 10.62 14.00
C PRO A 156 -12.21 10.19 15.29
N LYS A 157 -13.51 9.96 15.21
CA LYS A 157 -14.29 9.40 16.34
C LYS A 157 -13.83 7.98 16.69
N ILE A 158 -13.52 7.17 15.69
CA ILE A 158 -12.97 5.81 15.84
C ILE A 158 -11.46 5.92 16.06
N ARG A 159 -10.99 5.55 17.26
CA ARG A 159 -9.60 5.75 17.70
C ARG A 159 -8.68 4.57 17.38
N ARG A 160 -8.95 3.84 16.31
CA ARG A 160 -8.20 2.68 15.85
C ARG A 160 -8.32 2.59 14.34
N GLY A 161 -7.22 2.40 13.62
CA GLY A 161 -7.31 2.38 12.16
C GLY A 161 -6.00 2.22 11.44
N LEU A 162 -6.10 2.23 10.11
CA LEU A 162 -5.00 2.26 9.16
C LEU A 162 -5.07 3.54 8.34
N VAL A 163 -3.96 4.25 8.22
CA VAL A 163 -3.76 5.36 7.30
C VAL A 163 -2.76 4.90 6.24
N LEU A 164 -3.23 4.69 5.01
CA LEU A 164 -2.39 4.38 3.85
C LEU A 164 -1.97 5.68 3.17
N ILE A 165 -0.68 5.83 2.90
CA ILE A 165 -0.07 7.03 2.29
C ILE A 165 0.73 6.57 1.08
N ASP A 166 0.22 6.83 -0.11
CA ASP A 166 0.75 6.35 -1.38
C ASP A 166 0.77 7.45 -2.46
N PRO A 167 1.54 8.54 -2.25
CA PRO A 167 1.60 9.62 -3.23
C PRO A 167 2.35 9.20 -4.49
N PRO A 168 2.09 9.84 -5.64
CA PRO A 168 2.71 9.48 -6.91
C PRO A 168 4.20 9.84 -7.02
N TYR A 169 4.75 10.60 -6.07
CA TYR A 169 6.14 11.06 -6.06
C TYR A 169 6.62 11.78 -7.34
N GLU A 170 5.68 12.32 -8.13
CA GLU A 170 5.99 13.14 -9.30
C GLU A 170 6.80 14.39 -8.95
N VAL A 171 6.52 14.94 -7.76
CA VAL A 171 7.20 16.12 -7.24
C VAL A 171 8.21 15.70 -6.18
N LYS A 172 9.49 16.11 -6.37
CA LYS A 172 10.58 15.75 -5.45
C LYS A 172 10.31 16.14 -3.99
N THR A 173 9.47 17.16 -3.76
CA THR A 173 9.06 17.61 -2.43
C THR A 173 8.10 16.66 -1.72
N ASP A 174 7.50 15.70 -2.42
CA ASP A 174 6.57 14.75 -1.79
C ASP A 174 7.24 13.89 -0.72
N TYR A 175 8.52 13.53 -0.91
CA TYR A 175 9.29 12.83 0.12
C TYR A 175 9.40 13.62 1.43
N ASP A 176 9.43 14.96 1.36
CA ASP A 176 9.43 15.81 2.54
C ASP A 176 8.03 16.00 3.11
N ARG A 177 7.04 16.12 2.24
CA ARG A 177 5.62 16.31 2.61
C ARG A 177 5.08 15.10 3.38
N VAL A 178 5.41 13.86 2.98
CA VAL A 178 4.93 12.65 3.67
C VAL A 178 5.47 12.52 5.09
N VAL A 179 6.73 12.90 5.36
CA VAL A 179 7.28 12.90 6.71
C VAL A 179 6.55 13.91 7.61
N ASN A 180 6.32 15.10 7.08
CA ASN A 180 5.58 16.15 7.80
C ASN A 180 4.13 15.73 8.05
N LEU A 181 3.48 15.10 7.06
CA LEU A 181 2.12 14.57 7.17
C LEU A 181 2.03 13.51 8.28
N ILE A 182 2.91 12.49 8.25
CA ILE A 182 2.93 11.43 9.27
C ILE A 182 3.16 12.04 10.66
N SER A 183 4.12 12.96 10.80
CA SER A 183 4.42 13.59 12.08
C SER A 183 3.23 14.39 12.62
N ALA A 184 2.54 15.14 11.77
CA ALA A 184 1.37 15.93 12.15
C ALA A 184 0.15 15.04 12.46
N ALA A 185 -0.06 13.99 11.65
CA ALA A 185 -1.16 13.04 11.83
C ALA A 185 -0.97 12.19 13.09
N HIS A 186 0.25 11.68 13.34
CA HIS A 186 0.56 10.88 14.51
C HIS A 186 0.31 11.65 15.81
N ARG A 187 0.66 12.94 15.90
CA ARG A 187 0.33 13.77 17.07
C ARG A 187 -1.17 13.84 17.37
N ARG A 188 -2.05 13.69 16.37
CA ARG A 188 -3.51 13.74 16.51
C ARG A 188 -4.16 12.37 16.63
N PHE A 189 -3.53 11.35 16.07
CA PHE A 189 -4.07 9.98 16.02
C PHE A 189 -2.94 8.95 16.22
N ALA A 190 -2.28 9.00 17.39
CA ALA A 190 -1.13 8.18 17.74
C ALA A 190 -1.41 6.66 17.77
N THR A 191 -2.67 6.26 17.87
CA THR A 191 -3.07 4.83 17.96
C THR A 191 -3.32 4.19 16.59
N ALA A 192 -3.22 4.93 15.49
CA ALA A 192 -3.33 4.38 14.15
C ALA A 192 -2.04 3.67 13.72
N THR A 193 -2.19 2.70 12.83
CA THR A 193 -1.10 2.25 11.98
C THR A 193 -1.00 3.20 10.79
N TYR A 194 0.19 3.75 10.53
CA TYR A 194 0.47 4.49 9.30
C TYR A 194 1.30 3.60 8.39
N ALA A 195 0.89 3.47 7.14
CA ALA A 195 1.58 2.69 6.12
C ALA A 195 1.96 3.61 4.96
N LEU A 196 3.23 3.97 4.88
CA LEU A 196 3.79 4.81 3.83
C LEU A 196 4.42 3.92 2.76
N TRP A 197 3.90 3.97 1.55
CA TRP A 197 4.55 3.39 0.38
C TRP A 197 5.60 4.35 -0.19
N TYR A 198 6.70 3.78 -0.76
CA TYR A 198 7.69 4.55 -1.50
C TYR A 198 8.33 3.72 -2.62
N PRO A 199 8.66 4.34 -3.78
CA PRO A 199 9.44 3.72 -4.85
C PRO A 199 10.94 3.93 -4.62
N VAL A 200 11.74 2.93 -4.94
CA VAL A 200 13.21 3.06 -5.00
C VAL A 200 13.62 3.37 -6.43
N VAL A 201 13.76 4.66 -6.73
CA VAL A 201 14.29 5.20 -7.98
C VAL A 201 15.65 5.86 -7.73
N ASP A 202 15.83 6.41 -6.53
CA ASP A 202 17.06 7.05 -6.06
C ASP A 202 17.28 6.61 -4.59
N ARG A 203 18.21 5.71 -4.39
CA ARG A 203 18.51 5.13 -3.07
C ARG A 203 18.92 6.19 -2.04
N ALA A 204 19.69 7.17 -2.44
CA ALA A 204 20.11 8.23 -1.53
C ALA A 204 18.93 9.07 -1.02
N ARG A 205 17.87 9.20 -1.84
CA ARG A 205 16.64 9.87 -1.43
C ARG A 205 15.86 9.06 -0.41
N ILE A 206 15.76 7.74 -0.62
CA ILE A 206 15.10 6.85 0.33
C ILE A 206 15.84 6.85 1.68
N GLN A 207 17.17 6.78 1.68
CA GLN A 207 17.95 6.88 2.92
C GLN A 207 17.68 8.20 3.67
N ARG A 208 17.51 9.32 2.97
CA ARG A 208 17.12 10.59 3.59
C ARG A 208 15.71 10.56 4.17
N LEU A 209 14.76 9.94 3.46
CA LEU A 209 13.39 9.73 3.96
C LEU A 209 13.40 8.92 5.27
N GLU A 210 14.09 7.79 5.30
CA GLU A 210 14.26 6.94 6.49
C GLU A 210 14.85 7.72 7.66
N GLN A 211 15.99 8.42 7.44
CA GLN A 211 16.64 9.23 8.47
C GLN A 211 15.73 10.32 9.05
N ARG A 212 14.90 10.95 8.21
CA ARG A 212 13.96 11.96 8.68
C ARG A 212 12.85 11.36 9.53
N LEU A 213 12.32 10.20 9.16
CA LEU A 213 11.32 9.50 9.96
C LEU A 213 11.89 9.04 11.29
N VAL A 214 13.12 8.52 11.32
CA VAL A 214 13.83 8.17 12.57
C VAL A 214 13.98 9.37 13.50
N ARG A 215 14.27 10.56 12.93
CA ARG A 215 14.40 11.82 13.71
C ARG A 215 13.08 12.48 14.08
N ALA A 216 11.95 11.98 13.60
CA ALA A 216 10.64 12.59 13.85
C ALA A 216 10.14 12.39 15.30
N GLY A 217 10.85 11.61 16.13
CA GLY A 217 10.46 11.34 17.52
C GLY A 217 9.24 10.42 17.65
N ILE A 218 8.98 9.60 16.63
CA ILE A 218 7.90 8.61 16.61
C ILE A 218 8.53 7.25 16.91
N ALA A 219 7.93 6.50 17.83
CA ALA A 219 8.35 5.15 18.17
C ALA A 219 7.72 4.10 17.23
N ASN A 220 8.22 2.86 17.32
CA ASN A 220 7.68 1.68 16.63
C ASN A 220 7.53 1.88 15.13
N ILE A 221 8.67 2.11 14.46
CA ILE A 221 8.75 2.25 13.00
C ILE A 221 9.46 1.02 12.42
N GLN A 222 8.81 0.36 11.48
CA GLN A 222 9.37 -0.78 10.75
C GLN A 222 9.38 -0.49 9.25
N LEU A 223 10.35 -1.08 8.55
CA LEU A 223 10.53 -0.98 7.11
C LEU A 223 10.51 -2.36 6.49
N PHE A 224 9.78 -2.49 5.38
CA PHE A 224 9.76 -3.67 4.52
C PHE A 224 9.97 -3.22 3.08
N GLU A 225 10.96 -3.80 2.40
CA GLU A 225 11.30 -3.45 1.02
C GLU A 225 11.50 -4.71 0.19
N LEU A 226 11.04 -4.67 -1.03
CA LEU A 226 11.17 -5.73 -2.02
C LEU A 226 11.76 -5.12 -3.29
N GLY A 227 12.94 -5.58 -3.69
CA GLY A 227 13.63 -5.18 -4.90
C GLY A 227 13.71 -6.32 -5.90
N ILE A 228 13.39 -6.04 -7.16
CA ILE A 228 13.45 -7.02 -8.25
C ILE A 228 14.82 -7.08 -8.91
N CYS A 229 15.59 -5.97 -8.87
CA CYS A 229 16.93 -5.88 -9.41
C CYS A 229 17.79 -4.96 -8.54
N PRO A 230 19.14 -5.01 -8.68
CA PRO A 230 20.03 -4.10 -7.98
C PRO A 230 19.73 -2.63 -8.28
N ASP A 231 19.99 -1.76 -7.31
CA ASP A 231 19.91 -0.31 -7.52
C ASP A 231 20.86 0.10 -8.66
N THR A 232 20.33 0.83 -9.62
CA THR A 232 21.07 1.33 -10.77
C THR A 232 20.74 2.79 -11.04
N ASP A 233 21.65 3.52 -11.67
CA ASP A 233 21.39 4.88 -12.16
C ASP A 233 20.63 4.88 -13.50
N VAL A 234 20.37 3.69 -14.05
CA VAL A 234 19.65 3.49 -15.30
C VAL A 234 18.16 3.33 -14.96
N HIS A 235 17.39 4.27 -15.37
CA HIS A 235 15.93 4.47 -15.30
C HIS A 235 15.05 3.34 -14.76
N GLY A 236 14.14 3.71 -13.87
CA GLY A 236 13.04 2.90 -13.38
C GLY A 236 13.09 2.65 -11.88
N MET A 237 12.02 2.03 -11.39
CA MET A 237 11.89 1.62 -10.02
C MET A 237 12.53 0.23 -9.84
N THR A 238 13.60 0.14 -9.05
CA THR A 238 14.33 -1.12 -8.78
C THR A 238 13.78 -1.90 -7.60
N ALA A 239 13.17 -1.19 -6.66
CA ALA A 239 12.51 -1.75 -5.49
C ALA A 239 11.30 -0.91 -5.08
N SER A 240 10.46 -1.50 -4.26
CA SER A 240 9.29 -0.88 -3.64
C SER A 240 9.32 -1.14 -2.14
N GLY A 241 9.00 -0.14 -1.33
CA GLY A 241 9.03 -0.28 0.12
C GLY A 241 7.79 0.25 0.82
N MET A 242 7.60 -0.26 2.03
CA MET A 242 6.58 0.19 2.98
C MET A 242 7.26 0.53 4.32
N ILE A 243 7.05 1.76 4.80
CA ILE A 243 7.42 2.14 6.17
C ILE A 243 6.15 2.20 6.99
N LEU A 244 6.12 1.44 8.09
CA LEU A 244 4.97 1.40 8.97
C LEU A 244 5.29 2.00 10.34
N VAL A 245 4.39 2.86 10.81
CA VAL A 245 4.34 3.31 12.21
C VAL A 245 3.26 2.52 12.92
N ASN A 246 3.52 2.01 14.10
CA ASN A 246 2.64 1.13 14.88
C ASN A 246 2.13 -0.09 14.08
N PRO A 247 2.99 -0.87 13.42
CA PRO A 247 2.55 -2.08 12.73
C PRO A 247 1.99 -3.12 13.72
N PRO A 248 1.13 -4.04 13.26
CA PRO A 248 0.79 -5.23 14.03
C PRO A 248 2.05 -6.01 14.43
N TYR A 249 2.14 -6.48 15.66
CA TYR A 249 3.31 -7.22 16.15
C TYR A 249 3.56 -8.54 15.38
N THR A 250 2.52 -9.09 14.76
CA THR A 250 2.63 -10.30 13.92
C THR A 250 3.21 -10.04 12.55
N LEU A 251 3.18 -8.78 12.07
CA LEU A 251 3.49 -8.46 10.67
C LEU A 251 4.96 -8.74 10.32
N LYS A 252 5.89 -8.32 11.19
CA LYS A 252 7.32 -8.49 10.90
C LYS A 252 7.75 -9.97 10.83
N PRO A 253 7.43 -10.85 11.80
CA PRO A 253 7.75 -12.27 11.68
C PRO A 253 7.17 -12.93 10.44
N ASP A 254 5.92 -12.58 10.09
CA ASP A 254 5.25 -13.14 8.91
C ASP A 254 5.94 -12.68 7.61
N LEU A 255 6.31 -11.40 7.51
CA LEU A 255 7.03 -10.85 6.34
C LEU A 255 8.49 -11.34 6.27
N ASP A 256 9.19 -11.50 7.40
CA ASP A 256 10.56 -12.06 7.44
C ASP A 256 10.59 -13.47 6.81
N SER A 257 9.54 -14.25 7.03
CA SER A 257 9.40 -15.59 6.43
C SER A 257 9.02 -15.55 4.95
N LEU A 258 8.18 -14.59 4.55
CA LEU A 258 7.62 -14.54 3.19
C LEU A 258 8.54 -13.83 2.18
N LEU A 259 9.16 -12.71 2.58
CA LEU A 259 9.89 -11.82 1.66
C LEU A 259 10.98 -12.54 0.83
N PRO A 260 11.80 -13.47 1.36
CA PRO A 260 12.82 -14.13 0.56
C PRO A 260 12.24 -14.85 -0.66
N GLY A 261 11.20 -15.66 -0.46
CA GLY A 261 10.55 -16.41 -1.55
C GLY A 261 9.77 -15.52 -2.51
N LEU A 262 9.03 -14.54 -1.96
CA LEU A 262 8.27 -13.55 -2.73
C LEU A 262 9.18 -12.74 -3.64
N THR A 263 10.28 -12.20 -3.10
CA THR A 263 11.24 -11.38 -3.84
C THR A 263 11.92 -12.18 -4.96
N SER A 264 12.36 -13.42 -4.64
CA SER A 264 12.97 -14.29 -5.65
C SER A 264 12.03 -14.55 -6.83
N ARG A 265 10.76 -14.84 -6.54
CA ARG A 265 9.76 -15.11 -7.59
C ARG A 265 9.43 -13.86 -8.42
N LEU A 266 9.25 -12.72 -7.78
CA LEU A 266 8.94 -11.49 -8.51
C LEU A 266 10.12 -10.99 -9.33
N ALA A 267 11.36 -11.10 -8.83
CA ALA A 267 12.56 -10.79 -9.60
C ALA A 267 12.69 -11.69 -10.85
N GLU A 268 12.47 -13.00 -10.69
CA GLU A 268 12.47 -13.95 -11.82
C GLU A 268 11.42 -13.57 -12.87
N ALA A 269 10.19 -13.28 -12.45
CA ALA A 269 9.08 -12.91 -13.33
C ALA A 269 9.32 -11.60 -14.10
N ASN A 270 10.16 -10.72 -13.56
CA ASN A 270 10.58 -9.46 -14.20
C ASN A 270 11.91 -9.60 -14.98
N GLY A 271 12.44 -10.82 -15.17
CA GLY A 271 13.65 -11.05 -15.94
C GLY A 271 14.96 -10.86 -15.16
N PHE A 272 14.92 -10.72 -13.84
CA PHE A 272 16.08 -10.50 -12.97
C PHE A 272 16.33 -11.68 -12.02
N SER A 273 16.31 -12.90 -12.57
CA SER A 273 16.52 -14.11 -11.78
C SER A 273 17.82 -14.05 -10.95
N GLY A 274 17.72 -14.34 -9.66
CA GLY A 274 18.85 -14.32 -8.72
C GLY A 274 19.33 -12.92 -8.30
N GLN A 275 18.68 -11.83 -8.76
CA GLN A 275 19.07 -10.47 -8.45
C GLN A 275 18.12 -9.79 -7.45
N GLY A 276 17.03 -10.45 -7.10
CA GLY A 276 16.08 -9.93 -6.12
C GLY A 276 16.71 -9.71 -4.74
N HIS A 277 16.33 -8.65 -4.07
CA HIS A 277 16.79 -8.34 -2.72
C HIS A 277 15.63 -7.82 -1.86
N TRP A 278 15.76 -7.91 -0.56
CA TRP A 278 14.73 -7.45 0.37
C TRP A 278 15.34 -6.88 1.64
N ARG A 279 14.57 -6.04 2.33
CA ARG A 279 14.87 -5.50 3.65
C ARG A 279 13.67 -5.68 4.56
N SER A 280 13.92 -6.01 5.82
CA SER A 280 12.93 -6.04 6.90
C SER A 280 13.61 -5.56 8.18
N GLU A 281 13.38 -4.31 8.54
CA GLU A 281 14.16 -3.61 9.56
C GLU A 281 13.25 -2.94 10.58
N ILE A 282 13.72 -2.88 11.82
CA ILE A 282 13.16 -2.00 12.85
C ILE A 282 13.97 -0.70 12.80
N LEU A 283 13.38 0.36 12.25
CA LEU A 283 14.03 1.67 12.17
C LEU A 283 14.02 2.38 13.53
N VAL A 284 12.93 2.23 14.28
CA VAL A 284 12.78 2.75 15.65
C VAL A 284 12.02 1.72 16.48
N GLY A 285 12.57 1.33 17.62
CA GLY A 285 11.94 0.38 18.54
C GLY A 285 10.70 0.95 19.24
N GLU A 286 9.95 0.09 19.92
CA GLU A 286 8.89 0.49 20.84
C GLU A 286 9.50 1.27 22.01
N GLN A 287 8.84 2.35 22.42
CA GLN A 287 9.17 2.97 23.71
C GLN A 287 8.52 2.14 24.80
N GLY A 288 9.33 1.63 25.72
CA GLY A 288 8.89 0.87 26.89
C GLY A 288 8.08 1.71 27.89
#